data_08677fda78c472664c4f9e8201f65b60
#
_entry.id   08677fda78c472664c4f9e8201f65b60
#
_cell.length_a   1.000
_cell.length_b   1.000
_cell.length_c   1.000
_cell.angle_alpha   90.00
_cell.angle_beta   90.00
_cell.angle_gamma   90.00
#
_symmetry.space_group_name_H-M   'P 1'
#
loop_
_entity.id
_entity.type
_entity.pdbx_description
1 polymer ?
#
loop_
_entity_poly.entity_id
_entity_poly.type
_entity_poly.pdbx_seq_one_letter_code
_entity_poly.pdbx_strand_id
1 'polypeptide(L)'
;MATLPDLVYDPADMRALKAKLAELPEADRFKSFELDRIEIGPDALLRLPELLGELTSPGPVLIVQDATPMKRGDDDLKALVARLLTEAGWEVESITLHAGEDGQAHADEATVASVSERLRPGLAVVSVGSGTVTDVAKHACYLYEQEHGKLPLITIATANTMVAYTARMAVIAKHGVKRTSTSRLGDVLIMDTTILRDAPPESGLAGIGDAAAMEIAFGDWWLGNRFGLGNWLDASFDLVTDVRSQIGPWAERMGQRTPEGLHVQSRLMVLCGLTATIAGESAPLSGYEHVTSHMLDMSAAHYNRPVGSHGAQVGMAVLPCSIAFNFLIDELDPDKVDVDACYPDPEAMRARVLATFEPLDPSGAMGAECWRDYSRKLEGWRGARAEFESFLANWPKERDRLRQLVPPAEQCVDALATAGLPLRFEDLPQPIPEEQARWAFANAHLMRNRFSSADLLNYLGWFDDAFVDRVFTRMHELASRARSAG
;
A
#
# COMPACT_ATOMS: atom_id res chain seq x y z
N MET A 1 -14.86 27.25 2.79
CA MET A 1 -14.64 25.81 2.55
C MET A 1 -14.15 25.64 1.12
N ALA A 2 -13.06 24.88 0.89
CA ALA A 2 -12.64 24.54 -0.45
C ALA A 2 -13.66 23.55 -1.04
N THR A 3 -13.98 23.70 -2.31
CA THR A 3 -14.85 22.73 -3.02
C THR A 3 -14.07 21.44 -3.20
N LEU A 4 -14.65 20.31 -2.78
CA LEU A 4 -14.05 19.00 -3.00
C LEU A 4 -13.93 18.71 -4.52
N PRO A 5 -12.89 17.99 -4.95
CA PRO A 5 -12.74 17.65 -6.36
C PRO A 5 -13.85 16.68 -6.81
N ASP A 6 -14.37 16.90 -8.00
CA ASP A 6 -15.23 15.95 -8.69
C ASP A 6 -14.37 14.78 -9.18
N LEU A 7 -14.83 13.55 -8.92
CA LEU A 7 -14.17 12.33 -9.37
C LEU A 7 -15.09 11.53 -10.28
N VAL A 8 -14.54 10.99 -11.37
CA VAL A 8 -15.28 10.05 -12.24
C VAL A 8 -15.70 8.83 -11.45
N TYR A 9 -14.82 8.32 -10.62
CA TYR A 9 -15.07 7.20 -9.69
C TYR A 9 -15.14 7.72 -8.27
N ASP A 10 -16.31 8.24 -7.85
CA ASP A 10 -16.48 8.77 -6.50
C ASP A 10 -16.84 7.63 -5.52
N PRO A 11 -15.99 7.34 -4.52
CA PRO A 11 -16.27 6.31 -3.54
C PRO A 11 -17.41 6.67 -2.58
N ALA A 12 -17.86 7.92 -2.55
CA ALA A 12 -19.06 8.31 -1.79
C ALA A 12 -20.34 7.72 -2.41
N ASP A 13 -20.33 7.34 -3.69
CA ASP A 13 -21.44 6.63 -4.35
C ASP A 13 -20.93 5.27 -4.90
N MET A 14 -20.82 4.29 -4.01
CA MET A 14 -20.35 2.95 -4.34
C MET A 14 -21.24 2.25 -5.39
N ARG A 15 -22.54 2.57 -5.44
CA ARG A 15 -23.45 2.00 -6.42
C ARG A 15 -23.11 2.51 -7.82
N ALA A 16 -22.96 3.82 -7.97
CA ALA A 16 -22.58 4.42 -9.25
C ALA A 16 -21.16 3.99 -9.67
N LEU A 17 -20.21 3.89 -8.71
CA LEU A 17 -18.87 3.41 -8.96
C LEU A 17 -18.86 1.98 -9.49
N LYS A 18 -19.57 1.05 -8.83
CA LYS A 18 -19.69 -0.35 -9.27
C LYS A 18 -20.36 -0.46 -10.64
N ALA A 19 -21.41 0.35 -10.90
CA ALA A 19 -22.08 0.36 -12.19
C ALA A 19 -21.13 0.80 -13.32
N LYS A 20 -20.35 1.86 -13.11
CA LYS A 20 -19.33 2.31 -14.08
C LYS A 20 -18.26 1.25 -14.34
N LEU A 21 -17.76 0.60 -13.29
CA LEU A 21 -16.78 -0.49 -13.44
C LEU A 21 -17.36 -1.65 -14.26
N ALA A 22 -18.64 -1.99 -14.07
CA ALA A 22 -19.29 -3.07 -14.80
C ALA A 22 -19.48 -2.78 -16.32
N GLU A 23 -19.41 -1.51 -16.73
CA GLU A 23 -19.51 -1.09 -18.14
C GLU A 23 -18.16 -1.11 -18.87
N LEU A 24 -17.05 -1.30 -18.14
CA LEU A 24 -15.70 -1.30 -18.74
C LEU A 24 -15.45 -2.57 -19.56
N PRO A 25 -14.68 -2.49 -20.66
CA PRO A 25 -14.38 -3.64 -21.52
C PRO A 25 -13.72 -4.82 -20.78
N GLU A 26 -13.00 -4.54 -19.68
CA GLU A 26 -12.28 -5.55 -18.89
C GLU A 26 -13.07 -6.05 -17.68
N ALA A 27 -14.37 -5.73 -17.56
CA ALA A 27 -15.14 -6.00 -16.35
C ALA A 27 -15.19 -7.48 -15.94
N ASP A 28 -15.09 -8.40 -16.90
CA ASP A 28 -15.01 -9.85 -16.67
C ASP A 28 -13.70 -10.31 -15.99
N ARG A 29 -12.64 -9.47 -16.05
CA ARG A 29 -11.36 -9.73 -15.39
C ARG A 29 -11.32 -9.24 -13.94
N PHE A 30 -12.27 -8.38 -13.53
CA PHE A 30 -12.25 -7.77 -12.18
C PHE A 30 -12.63 -8.78 -11.11
N LYS A 31 -11.97 -8.66 -9.97
CA LYS A 31 -12.40 -9.37 -8.77
C LYS A 31 -13.57 -8.62 -8.13
N SER A 32 -14.64 -9.35 -7.85
CA SER A 32 -15.77 -8.80 -7.10
C SER A 32 -15.36 -8.45 -5.67
N PHE A 33 -16.07 -7.51 -5.08
CA PHE A 33 -15.83 -7.09 -3.70
C PHE A 33 -17.17 -6.75 -2.99
N GLU A 34 -17.15 -6.90 -1.67
CA GLU A 34 -18.34 -6.88 -0.83
C GLU A 34 -18.76 -5.47 -0.41
N LEU A 35 -17.83 -4.49 -0.43
CA LEU A 35 -18.04 -3.13 0.06
C LEU A 35 -19.16 -2.42 -0.71
N ASP A 36 -20.28 -2.16 -0.04
CA ASP A 36 -21.47 -1.55 -0.63
C ASP A 36 -21.63 -0.08 -0.28
N ARG A 37 -21.02 0.37 0.81
CA ARG A 37 -21.17 1.73 1.30
C ARG A 37 -19.92 2.25 1.99
N ILE A 38 -19.63 3.52 1.75
CA ILE A 38 -18.56 4.26 2.41
C ILE A 38 -19.14 5.57 2.93
N GLU A 39 -18.92 5.85 4.22
CA GLU A 39 -19.28 7.11 4.85
C GLU A 39 -18.03 7.90 5.18
N ILE A 40 -17.83 9.04 4.54
CA ILE A 40 -16.71 9.95 4.79
C ILE A 40 -17.25 11.30 5.25
N GLY A 41 -16.89 11.73 6.46
CA GLY A 41 -17.29 13.04 6.95
C GLY A 41 -17.15 13.19 8.47
N PRO A 42 -17.43 14.38 9.02
CA PRO A 42 -17.17 14.68 10.43
C PRO A 42 -18.06 13.91 11.43
N ASP A 43 -19.21 13.44 10.99
CA ASP A 43 -20.18 12.73 11.84
C ASP A 43 -20.52 11.34 11.30
N ALA A 44 -19.63 10.80 10.44
CA ALA A 44 -19.84 9.51 9.81
C ALA A 44 -20.04 8.38 10.83
N LEU A 45 -19.31 8.41 11.95
CA LEU A 45 -19.44 7.42 13.03
C LEU A 45 -20.85 7.40 13.64
N LEU A 46 -21.52 8.55 13.76
CA LEU A 46 -22.82 8.64 14.43
C LEU A 46 -23.91 7.88 13.67
N ARG A 47 -23.66 7.54 12.41
CA ARG A 47 -24.53 6.72 11.59
C ARG A 47 -24.35 5.21 11.78
N LEU A 48 -23.38 4.78 12.60
CA LEU A 48 -23.06 3.37 12.81
C LEU A 48 -24.30 2.49 13.13
N PRO A 49 -25.22 2.87 14.06
CA PRO A 49 -26.38 2.04 14.34
C PRO A 49 -27.36 1.91 13.15
N GLU A 50 -27.56 2.99 12.40
CA GLU A 50 -28.38 3.00 11.18
C GLU A 50 -27.77 2.07 10.12
N LEU A 51 -26.46 2.24 9.84
CA LEU A 51 -25.74 1.46 8.84
C LEU A 51 -25.72 -0.03 9.18
N LEU A 52 -25.56 -0.37 10.46
CA LEU A 52 -25.60 -1.77 10.88
C LEU A 52 -27.03 -2.34 10.77
N GLY A 53 -28.05 -1.52 11.06
CA GLY A 53 -29.47 -1.85 10.89
C GLY A 53 -29.88 -2.08 9.43
N GLU A 54 -29.19 -1.46 8.47
CA GLU A 54 -29.38 -1.75 7.04
C GLU A 54 -28.86 -3.15 6.63
N LEU A 55 -27.85 -3.66 7.33
CA LEU A 55 -27.25 -4.97 7.06
C LEU A 55 -27.97 -6.12 7.76
N THR A 56 -28.44 -5.90 8.98
CA THR A 56 -29.12 -6.93 9.78
C THR A 56 -29.95 -6.31 10.89
N SER A 57 -30.94 -7.05 11.40
CA SER A 57 -31.74 -6.64 12.55
C SER A 57 -30.92 -6.59 13.83
N PRO A 58 -31.27 -5.72 14.84
CA PRO A 58 -30.59 -5.69 16.12
C PRO A 58 -30.49 -7.10 16.76
N GLY A 59 -29.30 -7.39 17.29
CA GLY A 59 -28.91 -8.66 17.89
C GLY A 59 -27.48 -8.59 18.43
N PRO A 60 -26.78 -9.72 18.54
CA PRO A 60 -25.41 -9.74 19.03
C PRO A 60 -24.45 -9.07 18.05
N VAL A 61 -23.55 -8.24 18.58
CA VAL A 61 -22.49 -7.56 17.83
C VAL A 61 -21.14 -7.71 18.54
N LEU A 62 -20.12 -8.13 17.80
CA LEU A 62 -18.75 -8.23 18.29
C LEU A 62 -17.94 -7.02 17.83
N ILE A 63 -17.46 -6.21 18.76
CA ILE A 63 -16.48 -5.16 18.49
C ILE A 63 -15.08 -5.77 18.56
N VAL A 64 -14.33 -5.71 17.44
CA VAL A 64 -12.92 -6.11 17.37
C VAL A 64 -12.06 -4.85 17.43
N GLN A 65 -11.18 -4.76 18.42
CA GLN A 65 -10.33 -3.59 18.69
C GLN A 65 -8.98 -4.00 19.27
N ASP A 66 -8.02 -3.09 19.31
CA ASP A 66 -6.74 -3.24 20.03
C ASP A 66 -6.75 -2.46 21.37
N ALA A 67 -5.63 -2.47 22.09
CA ALA A 67 -5.49 -1.72 23.35
C ALA A 67 -5.10 -0.24 23.14
N THR A 68 -4.79 0.20 21.92
CA THR A 68 -4.32 1.56 21.63
C THR A 68 -5.40 2.58 22.01
N PRO A 69 -5.13 3.58 22.86
CA PRO A 69 -6.09 4.64 23.17
C PRO A 69 -6.43 5.45 21.91
N MET A 70 -7.73 5.65 21.68
CA MET A 70 -8.24 6.40 20.53
C MET A 70 -9.33 7.36 20.95
N LYS A 71 -9.41 8.51 20.29
CA LYS A 71 -10.37 9.56 20.61
C LYS A 71 -11.20 9.97 19.40
N ARG A 72 -12.38 10.53 19.69
CA ARG A 72 -13.19 11.34 18.78
C ARG A 72 -13.62 12.59 19.54
N GLY A 73 -12.93 13.69 19.33
CA GLY A 73 -13.05 14.87 20.20
C GLY A 73 -12.61 14.55 21.63
N ASP A 74 -13.51 14.79 22.60
CA ASP A 74 -13.25 14.49 24.00
C ASP A 74 -13.66 13.07 24.42
N ASP A 75 -14.39 12.33 23.57
CA ASP A 75 -14.84 10.97 23.86
C ASP A 75 -13.72 9.93 23.66
N ASP A 76 -13.68 8.92 24.53
CA ASP A 76 -13.00 7.64 24.21
C ASP A 76 -13.77 6.96 23.07
N LEU A 77 -13.09 6.74 21.96
CA LEU A 77 -13.72 6.23 20.74
C LEU A 77 -14.37 4.85 20.94
N LYS A 78 -13.70 3.96 21.66
CA LYS A 78 -14.17 2.58 21.83
C LYS A 78 -15.39 2.51 22.74
N ALA A 79 -15.38 3.30 23.81
CA ALA A 79 -16.53 3.47 24.66
C ALA A 79 -17.71 4.13 23.92
N LEU A 80 -17.45 5.12 23.06
CA LEU A 80 -18.46 5.76 22.23
C LEU A 80 -19.11 4.76 21.25
N VAL A 81 -18.34 3.95 20.56
CA VAL A 81 -18.85 2.91 19.65
C VAL A 81 -19.75 1.92 20.38
N ALA A 82 -19.30 1.41 21.53
CA ALA A 82 -20.10 0.50 22.34
C ALA A 82 -21.40 1.15 22.82
N ARG A 83 -21.36 2.41 23.27
CA ARG A 83 -22.53 3.19 23.71
C ARG A 83 -23.53 3.36 22.57
N LEU A 84 -23.09 3.83 21.39
CA LEU A 84 -23.98 4.04 20.24
C LEU A 84 -24.76 2.78 19.86
N LEU A 85 -24.09 1.63 19.88
CA LEU A 85 -24.71 0.35 19.55
C LEU A 85 -25.67 -0.11 20.66
N THR A 86 -25.28 0.01 21.93
CA THR A 86 -26.11 -0.39 23.06
C THR A 86 -27.39 0.45 23.15
N GLU A 87 -27.28 1.78 22.97
CA GLU A 87 -28.42 2.70 22.97
C GLU A 87 -29.39 2.43 21.82
N ALA A 88 -28.90 1.86 20.72
CA ALA A 88 -29.70 1.43 19.58
C ALA A 88 -30.25 -0.01 19.70
N GLY A 89 -30.07 -0.67 20.84
CA GLY A 89 -30.65 -1.97 21.14
C GLY A 89 -29.81 -3.19 20.68
N TRP A 90 -28.51 -3.00 20.37
CA TRP A 90 -27.62 -4.10 20.06
C TRP A 90 -27.03 -4.75 21.33
N GLU A 91 -26.84 -6.06 21.30
CA GLU A 91 -26.18 -6.82 22.37
C GLU A 91 -24.66 -6.79 22.15
N VAL A 92 -23.97 -5.81 22.77
CA VAL A 92 -22.58 -5.52 22.51
C VAL A 92 -21.65 -6.44 23.31
N GLU A 93 -20.77 -7.16 22.62
CA GLU A 93 -19.60 -7.80 23.19
C GLU A 93 -18.33 -7.25 22.48
N SER A 94 -17.18 -7.35 23.14
CA SER A 94 -15.92 -6.87 22.56
C SER A 94 -14.79 -7.87 22.77
N ILE A 95 -13.84 -7.86 21.83
CA ILE A 95 -12.54 -8.49 21.95
C ILE A 95 -11.46 -7.44 21.74
N THR A 96 -10.54 -7.35 22.70
CA THR A 96 -9.33 -6.54 22.55
C THR A 96 -8.19 -7.49 22.13
N LEU A 97 -7.63 -7.22 20.94
CA LEU A 97 -6.53 -8.01 20.39
C LEU A 97 -5.34 -7.95 21.35
N HIS A 98 -4.71 -9.12 21.54
CA HIS A 98 -3.56 -9.23 22.44
C HIS A 98 -2.39 -8.39 21.92
N ALA A 99 -1.75 -7.64 22.82
CA ALA A 99 -0.51 -6.93 22.52
C ALA A 99 0.68 -7.87 22.65
N GLY A 100 1.57 -7.83 21.67
CA GLY A 100 2.86 -8.50 21.74
C GLY A 100 3.81 -7.90 22.78
N GLU A 101 5.04 -8.38 22.85
CA GLU A 101 6.07 -7.87 23.78
C GLU A 101 6.42 -6.39 23.55
N ASP A 102 6.19 -5.89 22.34
CA ASP A 102 6.35 -4.48 21.96
C ASP A 102 5.16 -3.59 22.34
N GLY A 103 4.14 -4.16 22.99
CA GLY A 103 2.91 -3.46 23.41
C GLY A 103 1.92 -3.20 22.29
N GLN A 104 2.12 -3.74 21.08
CA GLN A 104 1.24 -3.57 19.93
C GLN A 104 0.55 -4.88 19.52
N ALA A 105 -0.65 -4.78 18.98
CA ALA A 105 -1.31 -5.93 18.38
C ALA A 105 -0.69 -6.26 17.02
N HIS A 106 -0.51 -7.54 16.75
CA HIS A 106 0.02 -8.04 15.48
C HIS A 106 -1.03 -8.82 14.71
N ALA A 107 -1.05 -8.63 13.39
CA ALA A 107 -1.88 -9.43 12.50
C ALA A 107 -1.16 -10.75 12.20
N ASP A 108 -1.36 -11.76 13.04
CA ASP A 108 -0.83 -13.10 12.89
C ASP A 108 -1.93 -14.17 12.99
N GLU A 109 -1.57 -15.43 12.71
CA GLU A 109 -2.52 -16.55 12.72
C GLU A 109 -3.17 -16.76 14.09
N ALA A 110 -2.46 -16.54 15.20
CA ALA A 110 -2.99 -16.71 16.55
C ALA A 110 -4.02 -15.62 16.87
N THR A 111 -3.72 -14.38 16.50
CA THR A 111 -4.65 -13.25 16.68
C THR A 111 -5.90 -13.41 15.81
N VAL A 112 -5.76 -13.87 14.56
CA VAL A 112 -6.92 -14.18 13.69
C VAL A 112 -7.75 -15.32 14.31
N ALA A 113 -7.13 -16.38 14.80
CA ALA A 113 -7.83 -17.50 15.43
C ALA A 113 -8.64 -17.03 16.65
N SER A 114 -8.08 -16.16 17.51
CA SER A 114 -8.78 -15.64 18.70
C SER A 114 -10.08 -14.90 18.36
N VAL A 115 -10.13 -14.20 17.22
CA VAL A 115 -11.35 -13.57 16.73
C VAL A 115 -12.28 -14.61 16.11
N SER A 116 -11.74 -15.55 15.32
CA SER A 116 -12.53 -16.61 14.66
C SER A 116 -13.31 -17.47 15.65
N GLU A 117 -12.74 -17.78 16.80
CA GLU A 117 -13.38 -18.54 17.90
C GLU A 117 -14.60 -17.84 18.51
N ARG A 118 -14.74 -16.54 18.30
CA ARG A 118 -15.89 -15.75 18.79
C ARG A 118 -17.02 -15.66 17.75
N LEU A 119 -16.71 -15.97 16.47
CA LEU A 119 -17.69 -15.85 15.39
C LEU A 119 -18.75 -16.97 15.48
N ARG A 120 -19.99 -16.61 15.22
CA ARG A 120 -21.14 -17.52 15.24
C ARG A 120 -22.28 -17.01 14.36
N PRO A 121 -23.22 -17.87 13.94
CA PRO A 121 -24.36 -17.42 13.13
C PRO A 121 -25.17 -16.32 13.82
N GLY A 122 -25.60 -15.32 13.07
CA GLY A 122 -26.38 -14.20 13.55
C GLY A 122 -25.58 -13.09 14.25
N LEU A 123 -24.24 -13.25 14.37
CA LEU A 123 -23.36 -12.22 14.91
C LEU A 123 -23.06 -11.16 13.84
N ALA A 124 -23.14 -9.88 14.17
CA ALA A 124 -22.56 -8.81 13.41
C ALA A 124 -21.15 -8.47 13.94
N VAL A 125 -20.26 -7.98 13.09
CA VAL A 125 -18.88 -7.63 13.46
C VAL A 125 -18.63 -6.15 13.16
N VAL A 126 -18.00 -5.46 14.11
CA VAL A 126 -17.57 -4.06 13.95
C VAL A 126 -16.08 -3.99 14.31
N SER A 127 -15.22 -3.69 13.33
CA SER A 127 -13.80 -3.47 13.60
C SER A 127 -13.52 -1.99 13.87
N VAL A 128 -12.81 -1.70 14.98
CA VAL A 128 -12.42 -0.33 15.38
C VAL A 128 -10.91 -0.28 15.51
N GLY A 129 -10.24 0.21 14.47
CA GLY A 129 -8.78 0.23 14.45
C GLY A 129 -8.18 0.66 13.12
N SER A 130 -6.86 0.60 13.06
CA SER A 130 -6.09 0.82 11.84
C SER A 130 -5.90 -0.51 11.06
N GLY A 131 -4.87 -0.59 10.23
CA GLY A 131 -4.65 -1.73 9.36
C GLY A 131 -4.63 -3.09 10.05
N THR A 132 -3.92 -3.23 11.18
CA THR A 132 -3.81 -4.50 11.92
C THR A 132 -5.18 -5.04 12.35
N VAL A 133 -5.98 -4.19 13.02
CA VAL A 133 -7.32 -4.60 13.49
C VAL A 133 -8.21 -4.93 12.30
N THR A 134 -8.14 -4.12 11.23
CA THR A 134 -8.89 -4.34 10.00
C THR A 134 -8.52 -5.67 9.35
N ASP A 135 -7.22 -5.96 9.20
CA ASP A 135 -6.75 -7.20 8.56
C ASP A 135 -7.15 -8.44 9.36
N VAL A 136 -7.03 -8.39 10.70
CA VAL A 136 -7.46 -9.48 11.59
C VAL A 136 -8.97 -9.71 11.48
N ALA A 137 -9.79 -8.66 11.64
CA ALA A 137 -11.25 -8.79 11.65
C ALA A 137 -11.79 -9.29 10.30
N LYS A 138 -11.36 -8.68 9.19
CA LYS A 138 -11.83 -9.07 7.85
C LYS A 138 -11.36 -10.47 7.47
N HIS A 139 -10.13 -10.89 7.87
CA HIS A 139 -9.61 -12.21 7.56
C HIS A 139 -10.29 -13.30 8.40
N ALA A 140 -10.56 -13.04 9.69
CA ALA A 140 -11.36 -13.93 10.51
C ALA A 140 -12.77 -14.13 9.94
N CYS A 141 -13.46 -13.06 9.53
CA CYS A 141 -14.75 -13.15 8.86
C CYS A 141 -14.66 -13.91 7.53
N TYR A 142 -13.61 -13.68 6.73
CA TYR A 142 -13.37 -14.39 5.47
C TYR A 142 -13.23 -15.90 5.69
N LEU A 143 -12.43 -16.32 6.67
CA LEU A 143 -12.25 -17.75 7.00
C LEU A 143 -13.56 -18.37 7.49
N TYR A 144 -14.30 -17.67 8.35
CA TYR A 144 -15.61 -18.13 8.84
C TYR A 144 -16.61 -18.34 7.70
N GLU A 145 -16.66 -17.44 6.72
CA GLU A 145 -17.58 -17.53 5.58
C GLU A 145 -17.37 -18.75 4.68
N GLN A 146 -16.16 -19.30 4.64
CA GLN A 146 -15.88 -20.48 3.82
C GLN A 146 -16.69 -21.70 4.29
N GLU A 147 -17.14 -21.73 5.54
CA GLU A 147 -17.82 -22.88 6.15
C GLU A 147 -19.24 -22.55 6.67
N HIS A 148 -19.51 -21.29 7.05
CA HIS A 148 -20.69 -20.96 7.86
C HIS A 148 -21.60 -19.85 7.27
N GLY A 149 -21.23 -19.28 6.13
CA GLY A 149 -21.96 -18.17 5.53
C GLY A 149 -21.54 -16.79 6.04
N LYS A 150 -22.01 -15.76 5.34
CA LYS A 150 -21.57 -14.37 5.50
C LYS A 150 -22.05 -13.75 6.81
N LEU A 151 -21.14 -13.03 7.50
CA LEU A 151 -21.46 -12.16 8.63
C LEU A 151 -21.40 -10.69 8.18
N PRO A 152 -22.34 -9.84 8.65
CA PRO A 152 -22.24 -8.40 8.49
C PRO A 152 -20.94 -7.86 9.12
N LEU A 153 -20.18 -7.07 8.37
CA LEU A 153 -18.92 -6.48 8.83
C LEU A 153 -18.90 -4.98 8.53
N ILE A 154 -18.83 -4.14 9.57
CA ILE A 154 -18.54 -2.72 9.44
C ILE A 154 -17.11 -2.45 9.87
N THR A 155 -16.37 -1.70 9.07
CA THR A 155 -15.02 -1.26 9.40
C THR A 155 -15.03 0.23 9.74
N ILE A 156 -14.52 0.59 10.93
CA ILE A 156 -14.32 1.97 11.36
C ILE A 156 -12.82 2.26 11.28
N ALA A 157 -12.45 3.09 10.31
CA ALA A 157 -11.06 3.52 10.12
C ALA A 157 -10.66 4.53 11.19
N THR A 158 -9.60 4.26 11.93
CA THR A 158 -9.12 5.16 13.00
C THR A 158 -7.93 6.01 12.59
N ALA A 159 -7.32 5.73 11.44
CA ALA A 159 -6.24 6.52 10.86
C ALA A 159 -6.11 6.24 9.35
N ASN A 160 -5.75 7.25 8.57
CA ASN A 160 -5.44 7.12 7.15
C ASN A 160 -3.97 6.70 6.97
N THR A 161 -3.60 5.48 7.38
CA THR A 161 -2.21 5.00 7.35
C THR A 161 -1.88 4.13 6.15
N MET A 162 -2.85 3.42 5.63
CA MET A 162 -2.65 2.42 4.56
C MET A 162 -3.99 2.01 3.93
N VAL A 163 -3.90 1.29 2.83
CA VAL A 163 -5.05 0.87 1.99
C VAL A 163 -5.80 -0.38 2.49
N ALA A 164 -5.48 -0.92 3.65
CA ALA A 164 -6.05 -2.17 4.18
C ALA A 164 -7.58 -2.19 4.25
N TYR A 165 -8.20 -1.03 4.44
CA TYR A 165 -9.66 -0.89 4.56
C TYR A 165 -10.41 -1.33 3.30
N THR A 166 -9.82 -1.15 2.14
CA THR A 166 -10.43 -1.40 0.84
C THR A 166 -9.60 -2.33 -0.06
N ALA A 167 -8.48 -2.85 0.44
CA ALA A 167 -7.75 -3.93 -0.21
C ALA A 167 -8.35 -5.29 0.21
N ARG A 168 -8.77 -6.11 -0.77
CA ARG A 168 -9.33 -7.46 -0.53
C ARG A 168 -8.29 -8.49 -0.08
N MET A 169 -7.14 -8.04 0.28
CA MET A 169 -6.04 -8.83 0.82
C MET A 169 -5.79 -8.43 2.28
N ALA A 170 -5.34 -9.38 3.08
CA ALA A 170 -4.85 -9.14 4.45
C ALA A 170 -3.39 -9.53 4.54
N VAL A 171 -2.60 -8.75 5.27
CA VAL A 171 -1.19 -9.06 5.55
C VAL A 171 -1.11 -9.75 6.90
N ILE A 172 -1.01 -11.07 6.88
CA ILE A 172 -1.00 -11.92 8.09
C ILE A 172 0.38 -12.56 8.25
N ALA A 173 0.95 -12.45 9.44
CA ALA A 173 2.19 -13.14 9.77
C ALA A 173 1.92 -14.65 10.00
N LYS A 174 2.63 -15.50 9.24
CA LYS A 174 2.61 -16.94 9.34
C LYS A 174 4.02 -17.42 9.66
N HIS A 175 4.18 -18.12 10.79
CA HIS A 175 5.50 -18.56 11.25
C HIS A 175 6.55 -17.43 11.27
N GLY A 176 6.15 -16.22 11.69
CA GLY A 176 7.02 -15.05 11.77
C GLY A 176 7.25 -14.32 10.43
N VAL A 177 6.70 -14.80 9.32
CA VAL A 177 6.84 -14.18 7.99
C VAL A 177 5.54 -13.51 7.57
N LYS A 178 5.57 -12.21 7.25
CA LYS A 178 4.42 -11.47 6.70
C LYS A 178 4.05 -12.03 5.32
N ARG A 179 2.79 -12.46 5.16
CA ARG A 179 2.24 -12.98 3.91
C ARG A 179 0.96 -12.25 3.54
N THR A 180 0.84 -11.87 2.29
CA THR A 180 -0.40 -11.37 1.72
C THR A 180 -1.33 -12.54 1.44
N SER A 181 -2.49 -12.55 2.10
CA SER A 181 -3.50 -13.60 1.98
C SER A 181 -4.79 -13.03 1.39
N THR A 182 -5.49 -13.82 0.56
CA THR A 182 -6.84 -13.46 0.12
C THR A 182 -7.75 -13.29 1.33
N SER A 183 -8.57 -12.26 1.30
CA SER A 183 -9.51 -11.91 2.36
C SER A 183 -10.80 -11.35 1.77
N ARG A 184 -11.62 -10.69 2.57
CA ARG A 184 -12.80 -9.93 2.13
C ARG A 184 -12.67 -8.47 2.54
N LEU A 185 -13.61 -7.63 2.09
CA LEU A 185 -13.82 -6.27 2.62
C LEU A 185 -14.95 -6.27 3.66
N GLY A 186 -15.06 -5.21 4.43
CA GLY A 186 -16.28 -4.88 5.14
C GLY A 186 -17.43 -4.58 4.17
N ASP A 187 -18.67 -4.75 4.63
CA ASP A 187 -19.84 -4.35 3.85
C ASP A 187 -19.99 -2.83 3.83
N VAL A 188 -19.59 -2.18 4.95
CA VAL A 188 -19.55 -0.73 5.12
C VAL A 188 -18.21 -0.30 5.69
N LEU A 189 -17.68 0.82 5.18
CA LEU A 189 -16.51 1.50 5.71
C LEU A 189 -16.93 2.87 6.23
N ILE A 190 -16.59 3.17 7.50
CA ILE A 190 -16.78 4.46 8.13
C ILE A 190 -15.42 5.15 8.29
N MET A 191 -15.28 6.33 7.69
CA MET A 191 -14.11 7.21 7.77
C MET A 191 -14.53 8.55 8.35
N ASP A 192 -14.72 8.59 9.66
CA ASP A 192 -15.09 9.81 10.38
C ASP A 192 -13.89 10.77 10.46
N THR A 193 -14.00 11.91 9.79
CA THR A 193 -12.88 12.87 9.68
C THR A 193 -12.52 13.50 11.02
N THR A 194 -13.40 13.47 12.05
CA THR A 194 -13.05 13.86 13.41
C THR A 194 -12.11 12.84 14.05
N ILE A 195 -12.38 11.54 13.90
CA ILE A 195 -11.47 10.47 14.35
C ILE A 195 -10.12 10.59 13.65
N LEU A 196 -10.15 10.74 12.31
CA LEU A 196 -8.93 10.83 11.50
C LEU A 196 -8.09 12.06 11.85
N ARG A 197 -8.72 13.18 12.20
CA ARG A 197 -8.05 14.39 12.69
C ARG A 197 -7.39 14.17 14.05
N ASP A 198 -8.05 13.43 14.94
CA ASP A 198 -7.61 13.21 16.32
C ASP A 198 -6.57 12.07 16.41
N ALA A 199 -6.36 11.31 15.33
CA ALA A 199 -5.27 10.35 15.20
C ALA A 199 -3.88 11.01 15.25
N PRO A 200 -2.81 10.29 15.61
CA PRO A 200 -1.45 10.84 15.55
C PRO A 200 -1.12 11.44 14.17
N PRO A 201 -0.51 12.64 14.10
CA PRO A 201 -0.21 13.32 12.82
C PRO A 201 0.59 12.46 11.84
N GLU A 202 1.56 11.72 12.36
CA GLU A 202 2.43 10.81 11.59
C GLU A 202 1.64 9.71 10.88
N SER A 203 0.48 9.33 11.41
CA SER A 203 -0.39 8.34 10.76
C SER A 203 -0.97 8.85 9.43
N GLY A 204 -1.42 10.11 9.41
CA GLY A 204 -1.91 10.75 8.17
C GLY A 204 -0.81 10.93 7.14
N LEU A 205 0.39 11.37 7.57
CA LEU A 205 1.56 11.51 6.71
C LEU A 205 1.99 10.15 6.13
N ALA A 206 1.98 9.09 6.95
CA ALA A 206 2.27 7.74 6.49
C ALA A 206 1.31 7.31 5.36
N GLY A 207 0.01 7.62 5.49
CA GLY A 207 -0.95 7.30 4.42
C GLY A 207 -0.72 8.07 3.13
N ILE A 208 -0.30 9.34 3.21
CA ILE A 208 0.10 10.10 2.00
C ILE A 208 1.33 9.44 1.35
N GLY A 209 2.31 9.02 2.15
CA GLY A 209 3.50 8.32 1.68
C GLY A 209 3.18 6.98 1.02
N ASP A 210 2.29 6.19 1.64
CA ASP A 210 1.82 4.90 1.08
C ASP A 210 1.07 5.10 -0.25
N ALA A 211 0.19 6.09 -0.33
CA ALA A 211 -0.52 6.42 -1.56
C ALA A 211 0.41 6.93 -2.68
N ALA A 212 1.50 7.63 -2.33
CA ALA A 212 2.47 8.12 -3.31
C ALA A 212 3.19 6.99 -4.07
N ALA A 213 3.13 5.75 -3.58
CA ALA A 213 3.60 4.57 -4.33
C ALA A 213 3.01 4.47 -5.73
N MET A 214 1.77 4.93 -5.94
CA MET A 214 1.12 4.95 -7.26
C MET A 214 1.93 5.69 -8.31
N GLU A 215 2.76 6.65 -7.89
CA GLU A 215 3.57 7.46 -8.82
C GLU A 215 4.66 6.62 -9.53
N ILE A 216 4.94 5.41 -9.02
CA ILE A 216 5.93 4.49 -9.57
C ILE A 216 5.32 3.12 -9.89
N ALA A 217 4.53 2.59 -8.96
CA ALA A 217 4.02 1.22 -9.02
C ALA A 217 3.27 0.90 -10.32
N PHE A 218 2.51 1.85 -10.88
CA PHE A 218 1.84 1.66 -12.17
C PHE A 218 2.83 1.50 -13.32
N GLY A 219 3.94 2.25 -13.31
CA GLY A 219 5.01 2.08 -14.30
C GLY A 219 5.66 0.71 -14.19
N ASP A 220 5.96 0.27 -12.98
CA ASP A 220 6.54 -1.05 -12.71
C ASP A 220 5.59 -2.19 -13.12
N TRP A 221 4.31 -2.07 -12.76
CA TRP A 221 3.29 -3.07 -13.11
C TRP A 221 3.11 -3.18 -14.63
N TRP A 222 3.08 -2.02 -15.32
CA TRP A 222 2.98 -1.99 -16.76
C TRP A 222 4.22 -2.59 -17.44
N LEU A 223 5.45 -2.29 -16.95
CA LEU A 223 6.68 -2.93 -17.44
C LEU A 223 6.63 -4.45 -17.27
N GLY A 224 6.23 -4.94 -16.09
CA GLY A 224 6.04 -6.37 -15.85
C GLY A 224 5.10 -7.01 -16.88
N ASN A 225 3.95 -6.37 -17.12
CA ASN A 225 2.99 -6.85 -18.13
C ASN A 225 3.58 -6.78 -19.56
N ARG A 226 4.34 -5.73 -19.88
CA ARG A 226 4.97 -5.56 -21.19
C ARG A 226 5.93 -6.69 -21.55
N PHE A 227 6.51 -7.32 -20.54
CA PHE A 227 7.38 -8.49 -20.65
C PHE A 227 6.69 -9.82 -20.33
N GLY A 228 5.38 -9.86 -20.25
CA GLY A 228 4.62 -11.07 -19.94
C GLY A 228 4.75 -11.55 -18.47
N LEU A 229 5.23 -10.68 -17.57
CA LEU A 229 5.50 -10.95 -16.16
C LEU A 229 4.49 -10.27 -15.22
N GLY A 230 3.42 -9.69 -15.75
CA GLY A 230 2.38 -8.98 -15.02
C GLY A 230 1.00 -9.19 -15.63
N ASN A 231 -0.02 -8.69 -14.94
CA ASN A 231 -1.42 -8.79 -15.36
C ASN A 231 -2.07 -7.39 -15.33
N TRP A 232 -1.65 -6.51 -16.22
CA TRP A 232 -2.13 -5.13 -16.31
C TRP A 232 -3.64 -5.06 -16.56
N LEU A 233 -4.29 -4.11 -15.87
CA LEU A 233 -5.68 -3.69 -16.08
C LEU A 233 -5.72 -2.18 -16.25
N ASP A 234 -6.17 -1.68 -17.40
CA ASP A 234 -6.35 -0.24 -17.62
C ASP A 234 -7.34 0.35 -16.61
N ALA A 235 -8.40 -0.37 -16.30
CA ALA A 235 -9.39 0.03 -15.30
C ALA A 235 -8.81 0.32 -13.91
N SER A 236 -7.77 -0.39 -13.47
CA SER A 236 -7.10 -0.12 -12.21
C SER A 236 -6.38 1.22 -12.22
N PHE A 237 -5.79 1.60 -13.34
CA PHE A 237 -5.18 2.92 -13.50
C PHE A 237 -6.23 4.02 -13.62
N ASP A 238 -7.28 3.80 -14.42
CA ASP A 238 -8.36 4.76 -14.62
C ASP A 238 -9.08 5.10 -13.32
N LEU A 239 -9.31 4.08 -12.46
CA LEU A 239 -9.99 4.23 -11.16
C LEU A 239 -9.31 5.28 -10.25
N VAL A 240 -8.01 5.41 -10.31
CA VAL A 240 -7.25 6.34 -9.45
C VAL A 240 -6.77 7.59 -10.15
N THR A 241 -6.91 7.69 -11.48
CA THR A 241 -6.32 8.79 -12.26
C THR A 241 -6.74 10.16 -11.74
N ASP A 242 -8.03 10.37 -11.48
CA ASP A 242 -8.52 11.66 -11.01
C ASP A 242 -8.02 11.99 -9.61
N VAL A 243 -8.13 11.04 -8.66
CA VAL A 243 -7.72 11.27 -7.27
C VAL A 243 -6.21 11.36 -7.14
N ARG A 244 -5.45 10.64 -7.95
CA ARG A 244 -4.00 10.75 -8.04
C ARG A 244 -3.59 12.18 -8.45
N SER A 245 -4.27 12.77 -9.43
CA SER A 245 -4.03 14.14 -9.86
C SER A 245 -4.27 15.18 -8.75
N GLN A 246 -4.97 14.81 -7.67
CA GLN A 246 -5.23 15.68 -6.52
C GLN A 246 -4.12 15.65 -5.47
N ILE A 247 -3.18 14.71 -5.52
CA ILE A 247 -2.12 14.59 -4.49
C ILE A 247 -1.37 15.93 -4.36
N GLY A 248 -0.83 16.48 -5.44
CA GLY A 248 -0.13 17.76 -5.42
C GLY A 248 -1.01 18.94 -4.98
N PRO A 249 -2.14 19.23 -5.67
CA PRO A 249 -3.03 20.36 -5.34
C PRO A 249 -3.59 20.32 -3.91
N TRP A 250 -3.72 19.16 -3.30
CA TRP A 250 -4.28 18.98 -1.95
C TRP A 250 -3.24 18.63 -0.89
N ALA A 251 -1.96 18.51 -1.26
CA ALA A 251 -0.87 18.09 -0.39
C ALA A 251 -0.84 18.88 0.94
N GLU A 252 -0.86 20.20 0.88
CA GLU A 252 -0.86 21.06 2.07
C GLU A 252 -2.05 20.80 2.98
N ARG A 253 -3.27 20.73 2.43
CA ARG A 253 -4.47 20.51 3.24
C ARG A 253 -4.53 19.12 3.86
N MET A 254 -4.02 18.11 3.14
CA MET A 254 -3.89 16.75 3.67
C MET A 254 -2.86 16.72 4.81
N GLY A 255 -1.69 17.31 4.61
CA GLY A 255 -0.64 17.40 5.64
C GLY A 255 -1.09 18.18 6.88
N GLN A 256 -1.80 19.30 6.71
CA GLN A 256 -2.40 20.08 7.79
C GLN A 256 -3.64 19.42 8.41
N ARG A 257 -4.14 18.32 7.85
CA ARG A 257 -5.32 17.58 8.28
C ARG A 257 -6.58 18.45 8.41
N THR A 258 -6.75 19.38 7.44
CA THR A 258 -8.00 20.14 7.36
C THR A 258 -9.18 19.19 7.08
N PRO A 259 -10.43 19.53 7.45
CA PRO A 259 -11.58 18.65 7.20
C PRO A 259 -11.69 18.22 5.73
N GLU A 260 -11.49 19.15 4.80
CA GLU A 260 -11.53 18.89 3.37
C GLU A 260 -10.30 18.06 2.91
N GLY A 261 -9.11 18.34 3.48
CA GLY A 261 -7.88 17.57 3.21
C GLY A 261 -8.03 16.12 3.64
N LEU A 262 -8.57 15.87 4.85
CA LEU A 262 -8.87 14.53 5.34
C LEU A 262 -9.90 13.81 4.47
N HIS A 263 -10.90 14.52 3.97
CA HIS A 263 -11.91 13.96 3.07
C HIS A 263 -11.27 13.51 1.75
N VAL A 264 -10.42 14.35 1.13
CA VAL A 264 -9.70 14.00 -0.11
C VAL A 264 -8.74 12.85 0.13
N GLN A 265 -7.98 12.86 1.25
CA GLN A 265 -7.10 11.76 1.62
C GLN A 265 -7.86 10.45 1.81
N SER A 266 -9.03 10.48 2.45
CA SER A 266 -9.88 9.29 2.62
C SER A 266 -10.33 8.71 1.28
N ARG A 267 -10.77 9.56 0.34
CA ARG A 267 -11.10 9.13 -1.03
C ARG A 267 -9.90 8.50 -1.74
N LEU A 268 -8.73 9.12 -1.61
CA LEU A 268 -7.47 8.60 -2.16
C LEU A 268 -7.18 7.20 -1.62
N MET A 269 -7.18 7.02 -0.30
CA MET A 269 -6.92 5.73 0.34
C MET A 269 -7.91 4.65 -0.07
N VAL A 270 -9.19 5.01 -0.19
CA VAL A 270 -10.25 4.11 -0.65
C VAL A 270 -10.00 3.64 -2.09
N LEU A 271 -9.77 4.56 -3.01
CA LEU A 271 -9.59 4.23 -4.43
C LEU A 271 -8.28 3.47 -4.66
N CYS A 272 -7.21 3.79 -3.93
CA CYS A 272 -5.98 3.01 -3.91
C CYS A 272 -6.25 1.53 -3.56
N GLY A 273 -6.94 1.26 -2.46
CA GLY A 273 -7.24 -0.11 -2.07
C GLY A 273 -8.16 -0.84 -3.05
N LEU A 274 -9.16 -0.15 -3.61
CA LEU A 274 -10.06 -0.72 -4.62
C LEU A 274 -9.32 -1.07 -5.91
N THR A 275 -8.32 -0.28 -6.31
CA THR A 275 -7.49 -0.57 -7.50
C THR A 275 -6.78 -1.92 -7.37
N ALA A 276 -6.17 -2.21 -6.21
CA ALA A 276 -5.58 -3.52 -5.94
C ALA A 276 -6.65 -4.63 -5.83
N THR A 277 -7.83 -4.28 -5.32
CA THR A 277 -8.95 -5.22 -5.18
C THR A 277 -9.47 -5.69 -6.53
N ILE A 278 -9.75 -4.78 -7.47
CA ILE A 278 -10.24 -5.17 -8.81
C ILE A 278 -9.17 -5.91 -9.61
N ALA A 279 -7.89 -5.55 -9.45
CA ALA A 279 -6.77 -6.27 -10.05
C ALA A 279 -6.58 -7.69 -9.46
N GLY A 280 -7.00 -7.90 -8.21
CA GLY A 280 -6.76 -9.14 -7.48
C GLY A 280 -5.31 -9.36 -7.06
N GLU A 281 -4.51 -8.29 -7.12
CA GLU A 281 -3.10 -8.30 -6.73
C GLU A 281 -2.66 -6.91 -6.23
N SER A 282 -1.53 -6.86 -5.48
CA SER A 282 -1.02 -5.59 -4.93
C SER A 282 -0.09 -4.83 -5.90
N ALA A 283 0.13 -5.33 -7.11
CA ALA A 283 1.06 -4.71 -8.07
C ALA A 283 0.75 -3.24 -8.37
N PRO A 284 -0.52 -2.81 -8.51
CA PRO A 284 -0.85 -1.41 -8.77
C PRO A 284 -0.36 -0.42 -7.70
N LEU A 285 -0.10 -0.90 -6.48
CA LEU A 285 0.26 -0.09 -5.32
C LEU A 285 1.60 -0.48 -4.70
N SER A 286 2.35 -1.39 -5.29
CA SER A 286 3.54 -1.95 -4.65
C SER A 286 4.60 -2.26 -5.70
N GLY A 287 5.31 -1.25 -6.10
CA GLY A 287 6.44 -1.31 -7.04
C GLY A 287 7.79 -1.36 -6.33
N TYR A 288 8.78 -0.76 -6.95
CA TYR A 288 10.16 -0.69 -6.47
C TYR A 288 10.28 -0.01 -5.10
N GLU A 289 9.52 1.05 -4.87
CA GLU A 289 9.49 1.78 -3.58
C GLU A 289 9.07 0.89 -2.41
N HIS A 290 8.06 0.04 -2.60
CA HIS A 290 7.62 -0.89 -1.56
C HIS A 290 8.64 -1.98 -1.27
N VAL A 291 9.28 -2.55 -2.31
CA VAL A 291 10.34 -3.54 -2.07
C VAL A 291 11.54 -2.89 -1.39
N THR A 292 11.84 -1.63 -1.66
CA THR A 292 12.86 -0.87 -0.94
C THR A 292 12.49 -0.71 0.54
N SER A 293 11.25 -0.33 0.85
CA SER A 293 10.74 -0.28 2.24
C SER A 293 10.84 -1.63 2.94
N HIS A 294 10.46 -2.72 2.27
CA HIS A 294 10.57 -4.06 2.86
C HIS A 294 12.01 -4.50 3.10
N MET A 295 12.97 -4.10 2.24
CA MET A 295 14.41 -4.34 2.50
C MET A 295 14.89 -3.60 3.74
N LEU A 296 14.39 -2.37 3.97
CA LEU A 296 14.68 -1.62 5.20
C LEU A 296 14.13 -2.34 6.43
N ASP A 297 12.93 -2.90 6.37
CA ASP A 297 12.34 -3.71 7.46
C ASP A 297 13.15 -4.98 7.71
N MET A 298 13.48 -5.74 6.65
CA MET A 298 14.25 -6.99 6.76
C MET A 298 15.64 -6.77 7.36
N SER A 299 16.25 -5.62 7.08
CA SER A 299 17.57 -5.25 7.60
C SER A 299 17.53 -4.62 9.00
N ALA A 300 16.35 -4.25 9.52
CA ALA A 300 16.22 -3.50 10.76
C ALA A 300 16.87 -4.19 11.97
N ALA A 301 16.63 -5.50 12.13
CA ALA A 301 17.20 -6.28 13.23
C ALA A 301 18.74 -6.36 13.14
N HIS A 302 19.29 -6.55 11.93
CA HIS A 302 20.73 -6.58 11.71
C HIS A 302 21.40 -5.27 12.13
N TYR A 303 20.76 -4.14 11.83
CA TYR A 303 21.26 -2.81 12.21
C TYR A 303 20.80 -2.35 13.61
N ASN A 304 20.20 -3.24 14.41
CA ASN A 304 19.65 -2.93 15.73
C ASN A 304 18.73 -1.67 15.70
N ARG A 305 17.84 -1.61 14.69
CA ARG A 305 16.84 -0.55 14.54
C ARG A 305 15.44 -1.10 14.81
N PRO A 306 14.51 -0.28 15.32
CA PRO A 306 13.09 -0.61 15.26
C PRO A 306 12.62 -0.61 13.80
N VAL A 307 11.60 -1.42 13.51
CA VAL A 307 10.87 -1.34 12.24
C VAL A 307 10.12 -0.01 12.20
N GLY A 308 10.24 0.70 11.10
CA GLY A 308 9.62 2.02 10.93
C GLY A 308 8.16 1.95 10.52
N SER A 309 7.50 3.12 10.49
CA SER A 309 6.17 3.25 9.90
C SER A 309 6.23 2.91 8.41
N HIS A 310 5.46 1.92 7.97
CA HIS A 310 5.47 1.40 6.60
C HIS A 310 5.27 2.53 5.57
N GLY A 311 4.17 3.28 5.67
CA GLY A 311 3.87 4.33 4.70
C GLY A 311 4.87 5.48 4.72
N ALA A 312 5.49 5.79 5.88
CA ALA A 312 6.55 6.79 5.93
C ALA A 312 7.83 6.31 5.20
N GLN A 313 8.19 5.04 5.34
CA GLN A 313 9.32 4.44 4.62
C GLN A 313 9.03 4.33 3.11
N VAL A 314 7.81 3.95 2.74
CA VAL A 314 7.37 3.91 1.33
C VAL A 314 7.44 5.29 0.72
N GLY A 315 6.90 6.33 1.38
CA GLY A 315 6.97 7.71 0.91
C GLY A 315 8.41 8.21 0.70
N MET A 316 9.33 7.83 1.61
CA MET A 316 10.76 8.13 1.42
C MET A 316 11.37 7.36 0.25
N ALA A 317 11.02 6.08 0.07
CA ALA A 317 11.54 5.26 -1.02
C ALA A 317 11.01 5.71 -2.40
N VAL A 318 9.84 6.37 -2.45
CA VAL A 318 9.33 6.99 -3.68
C VAL A 318 10.37 7.95 -4.30
N LEU A 319 11.12 8.70 -3.49
CA LEU A 319 12.04 9.71 -4.00
C LEU A 319 13.16 9.10 -4.85
N PRO A 320 14.04 8.24 -4.33
CA PRO A 320 15.12 7.66 -5.14
C PRO A 320 14.57 6.73 -6.26
N CYS A 321 13.46 6.03 -6.03
CA CYS A 321 12.89 5.13 -7.03
C CYS A 321 12.30 5.91 -8.22
N SER A 322 11.60 7.04 -7.99
CA SER A 322 11.10 7.89 -9.08
C SER A 322 12.23 8.52 -9.89
N ILE A 323 13.31 8.95 -9.23
CA ILE A 323 14.49 9.49 -9.91
C ILE A 323 15.14 8.42 -10.79
N ALA A 324 15.34 7.21 -10.27
CA ALA A 324 15.89 6.11 -11.04
C ALA A 324 15.01 5.74 -12.25
N PHE A 325 13.69 5.72 -12.06
CA PHE A 325 12.77 5.47 -13.15
C PHE A 325 12.78 6.60 -14.19
N ASN A 326 12.86 7.86 -13.77
CA ASN A 326 12.99 8.98 -14.71
C ASN A 326 14.30 8.90 -15.50
N PHE A 327 15.44 8.52 -14.87
CA PHE A 327 16.67 8.28 -15.60
C PHE A 327 16.50 7.17 -16.66
N LEU A 328 15.80 6.07 -16.33
CA LEU A 328 15.48 5.03 -17.33
C LEU A 328 14.68 5.61 -18.51
N ILE A 329 13.63 6.39 -18.23
CA ILE A 329 12.77 6.98 -19.27
C ILE A 329 13.53 7.97 -20.15
N ASP A 330 14.42 8.78 -19.58
CA ASP A 330 15.05 9.89 -20.25
C ASP A 330 16.38 9.52 -20.93
N GLU A 331 17.09 8.54 -20.40
CA GLU A 331 18.47 8.23 -20.83
C GLU A 331 18.60 6.90 -21.59
N LEU A 332 17.57 6.02 -21.58
CA LEU A 332 17.66 4.75 -22.33
C LEU A 332 17.80 5.04 -23.82
N ASP A 333 18.92 4.60 -24.37
CA ASP A 333 19.24 4.61 -25.79
C ASP A 333 19.24 3.18 -26.32
N PRO A 334 18.17 2.73 -27.00
CA PRO A 334 18.06 1.36 -27.49
C PRO A 334 19.21 0.90 -28.38
N ASP A 335 19.82 1.83 -29.13
CA ASP A 335 20.92 1.52 -30.05
C ASP A 335 22.23 1.18 -29.31
N LYS A 336 22.30 1.47 -28.01
CA LYS A 336 23.44 1.17 -27.13
C LYS A 336 23.24 -0.05 -26.26
N VAL A 337 22.07 -0.68 -26.31
CA VAL A 337 21.78 -1.85 -25.47
C VAL A 337 22.37 -3.10 -26.10
N ASP A 338 23.28 -3.74 -25.37
CA ASP A 338 23.69 -5.11 -25.68
C ASP A 338 22.65 -6.08 -25.11
N VAL A 339 21.73 -6.52 -25.98
CA VAL A 339 20.63 -7.40 -25.60
C VAL A 339 21.11 -8.70 -24.97
N ASP A 340 22.22 -9.28 -25.46
CA ASP A 340 22.73 -10.55 -24.91
C ASP A 340 23.26 -10.35 -23.47
N ALA A 341 23.85 -9.22 -23.17
CA ALA A 341 24.34 -8.89 -21.84
C ALA A 341 23.19 -8.67 -20.81
N CYS A 342 21.96 -8.40 -21.28
CA CYS A 342 20.79 -8.23 -20.42
C CYS A 342 20.23 -9.55 -19.82
N TYR A 343 20.84 -10.70 -20.13
CA TYR A 343 20.40 -12.02 -19.64
C TYR A 343 21.48 -12.66 -18.76
N PRO A 344 21.54 -12.28 -17.47
CA PRO A 344 22.59 -12.73 -16.56
C PRO A 344 22.54 -14.25 -16.35
N ASP A 345 23.70 -14.82 -16.04
CA ASP A 345 23.83 -16.23 -15.67
C ASP A 345 23.07 -16.53 -14.37
N PRO A 346 22.19 -17.56 -14.33
CA PRO A 346 21.39 -17.87 -13.15
C PRO A 346 22.21 -18.22 -11.91
N GLU A 347 23.36 -18.93 -12.07
CA GLU A 347 24.19 -19.31 -10.93
C GLU A 347 24.94 -18.08 -10.37
N ALA A 348 25.38 -17.16 -11.22
CA ALA A 348 25.94 -15.88 -10.78
C ALA A 348 24.91 -15.07 -10.01
N MET A 349 23.66 -14.99 -10.49
CA MET A 349 22.58 -14.30 -9.78
C MET A 349 22.20 -15.00 -8.47
N ARG A 350 22.20 -16.33 -8.43
CA ARG A 350 22.00 -17.08 -7.19
C ARG A 350 23.05 -16.73 -6.16
N ALA A 351 24.33 -16.75 -6.55
CA ALA A 351 25.41 -16.38 -5.66
C ALA A 351 25.24 -14.94 -5.13
N ARG A 352 24.86 -13.99 -6.00
CA ARG A 352 24.59 -12.59 -5.61
C ARG A 352 23.45 -12.48 -4.61
N VAL A 353 22.30 -13.13 -4.86
CA VAL A 353 21.15 -13.10 -3.95
C VAL A 353 21.55 -13.64 -2.58
N LEU A 354 22.18 -14.84 -2.54
CA LEU A 354 22.58 -15.43 -1.26
C LEU A 354 23.55 -14.54 -0.48
N ALA A 355 24.58 -13.99 -1.15
CA ALA A 355 25.54 -13.09 -0.52
C ALA A 355 24.92 -11.79 -0.01
N THR A 356 23.89 -11.27 -0.68
CA THR A 356 23.18 -10.05 -0.25
C THR A 356 22.43 -10.25 1.08
N PHE A 357 21.86 -11.43 1.32
CA PHE A 357 21.06 -11.69 2.51
C PHE A 357 21.82 -12.42 3.64
N GLU A 358 22.99 -12.99 3.36
CA GLU A 358 23.83 -13.68 4.37
C GLU A 358 24.14 -12.81 5.61
N PRO A 359 24.49 -11.51 5.48
CA PRO A 359 24.73 -10.66 6.65
C PRO A 359 23.49 -10.43 7.52
N LEU A 360 22.29 -10.47 6.92
CA LEU A 360 21.01 -10.26 7.62
C LEU A 360 20.52 -11.52 8.32
N ASP A 361 20.79 -12.69 7.73
CA ASP A 361 20.41 -14.00 8.26
C ASP A 361 21.49 -15.05 7.97
N PRO A 362 22.43 -15.23 8.92
CA PRO A 362 23.49 -16.24 8.79
C PRO A 362 23.00 -17.70 8.70
N SER A 363 21.72 -17.96 9.01
CA SER A 363 21.13 -19.31 8.79
C SER A 363 20.96 -19.62 7.30
N GLY A 364 20.96 -18.60 6.44
CA GLY A 364 20.74 -18.70 5.02
C GLY A 364 19.28 -18.89 4.58
N ALA A 365 18.34 -18.99 5.52
CA ALA A 365 16.91 -19.20 5.22
C ALA A 365 16.31 -18.02 4.44
N MET A 366 16.63 -16.79 4.83
CA MET A 366 16.19 -15.57 4.14
C MET A 366 16.71 -15.53 2.71
N GLY A 367 18.00 -15.76 2.50
CA GLY A 367 18.60 -15.79 1.17
C GLY A 367 18.00 -16.88 0.26
N ALA A 368 17.76 -18.07 0.83
CA ALA A 368 17.13 -19.17 0.09
C ALA A 368 15.69 -18.85 -0.31
N GLU A 369 14.91 -18.18 0.53
CA GLU A 369 13.55 -17.74 0.22
C GLU A 369 13.54 -16.66 -0.87
N CYS A 370 14.40 -15.65 -0.75
CA CYS A 370 14.55 -14.60 -1.74
C CYS A 370 14.99 -15.17 -3.10
N TRP A 371 15.93 -16.12 -3.10
CA TRP A 371 16.34 -16.79 -4.33
C TRP A 371 15.20 -17.57 -5.00
N ARG A 372 14.39 -18.28 -4.22
CA ARG A 372 13.22 -19.00 -4.76
C ARG A 372 12.25 -18.09 -5.51
N ASP A 373 12.04 -16.87 -4.99
CA ASP A 373 11.18 -15.88 -5.64
C ASP A 373 11.88 -15.20 -6.81
N TYR A 374 13.14 -14.79 -6.64
CA TYR A 374 13.92 -14.15 -7.69
C TYR A 374 14.17 -15.07 -8.89
N SER A 375 14.44 -16.36 -8.66
CA SER A 375 14.70 -17.34 -9.73
C SER A 375 13.51 -17.48 -10.69
N ARG A 376 12.28 -17.42 -10.18
CA ARG A 376 11.06 -17.44 -11.02
C ARG A 376 10.96 -16.21 -11.91
N LYS A 377 11.28 -15.05 -11.35
CA LYS A 377 11.31 -13.78 -12.09
C LYS A 377 12.39 -13.82 -13.18
N LEU A 378 13.60 -14.29 -12.84
CA LEU A 378 14.71 -14.43 -13.78
C LEU A 378 14.37 -15.43 -14.90
N GLU A 379 13.72 -16.55 -14.59
CA GLU A 379 13.27 -17.51 -15.60
C GLU A 379 12.27 -16.85 -16.55
N GLY A 380 11.27 -16.15 -16.02
CA GLY A 380 10.31 -15.39 -16.81
C GLY A 380 10.99 -14.34 -17.70
N TRP A 381 11.94 -13.55 -17.16
CA TRP A 381 12.71 -12.58 -17.93
C TRP A 381 13.49 -13.23 -19.09
N ARG A 382 14.12 -14.38 -18.84
CA ARG A 382 14.83 -15.13 -19.88
C ARG A 382 13.90 -15.61 -21.00
N GLY A 383 12.65 -15.88 -20.68
CA GLY A 383 11.60 -16.21 -21.66
C GLY A 383 11.07 -15.01 -22.45
N ALA A 384 11.27 -13.79 -21.96
CA ALA A 384 10.68 -12.55 -22.49
C ALA A 384 11.61 -11.82 -23.50
N ARG A 385 12.55 -12.54 -24.14
CA ARG A 385 13.52 -11.92 -25.06
C ARG A 385 12.86 -11.18 -26.22
N ALA A 386 11.88 -11.81 -26.86
CA ALA A 386 11.20 -11.21 -28.01
C ALA A 386 10.40 -9.95 -27.59
N GLU A 387 9.80 -9.96 -26.42
CA GLU A 387 9.09 -8.82 -25.82
C GLU A 387 10.05 -7.68 -25.52
N PHE A 388 11.25 -7.98 -25.00
CA PHE A 388 12.28 -6.99 -24.72
C PHE A 388 12.86 -6.38 -26.00
N GLU A 389 13.19 -7.18 -27.00
CA GLU A 389 13.63 -6.69 -28.31
C GLU A 389 12.54 -5.82 -28.97
N SER A 390 11.28 -6.23 -28.89
CA SER A 390 10.14 -5.43 -29.33
C SER A 390 9.98 -4.13 -28.55
N PHE A 391 10.21 -4.14 -27.23
CA PHE A 391 10.18 -2.95 -26.37
C PHE A 391 11.26 -1.94 -26.81
N LEU A 392 12.49 -2.38 -27.04
CA LEU A 392 13.56 -1.53 -27.51
C LEU A 392 13.27 -0.97 -28.93
N ALA A 393 12.79 -1.80 -29.84
CA ALA A 393 12.43 -1.38 -31.20
C ALA A 393 11.30 -0.34 -31.24
N ASN A 394 10.42 -0.34 -30.25
CA ASN A 394 9.30 0.60 -30.13
C ASN A 394 9.52 1.66 -29.03
N TRP A 395 10.76 1.88 -28.61
CA TRP A 395 11.09 2.72 -27.45
C TRP A 395 10.40 4.09 -27.43
N PRO A 396 10.29 4.85 -28.53
CA PRO A 396 9.58 6.15 -28.48
C PRO A 396 8.14 6.02 -27.96
N LYS A 397 7.39 5.00 -28.38
CA LYS A 397 6.02 4.74 -27.93
C LYS A 397 5.98 4.22 -26.48
N GLU A 398 6.88 3.32 -26.14
CA GLU A 398 6.98 2.75 -24.78
C GLU A 398 7.37 3.85 -23.78
N ARG A 399 8.32 4.72 -24.13
CA ARG A 399 8.72 5.89 -23.35
C ARG A 399 7.55 6.85 -23.11
N ASP A 400 6.76 7.15 -24.16
CA ASP A 400 5.62 8.05 -24.03
C ASP A 400 4.55 7.46 -23.10
N ARG A 401 4.35 6.12 -23.13
CA ARG A 401 3.46 5.44 -22.18
C ARG A 401 3.99 5.50 -20.76
N LEU A 402 5.27 5.23 -20.55
CA LEU A 402 5.90 5.32 -19.24
C LEU A 402 5.80 6.73 -18.64
N ARG A 403 5.97 7.78 -19.45
CA ARG A 403 5.79 9.19 -19.00
C ARG A 403 4.36 9.53 -18.56
N GLN A 404 3.35 8.83 -19.10
CA GLN A 404 1.96 8.97 -18.61
C GLN A 404 1.75 8.28 -17.27
N LEU A 405 2.46 7.18 -17.04
CA LEU A 405 2.33 6.36 -15.83
C LEU A 405 3.19 6.87 -14.68
N VAL A 406 4.39 7.37 -14.98
CA VAL A 406 5.38 7.82 -14.00
C VAL A 406 5.66 9.32 -14.22
N PRO A 407 5.23 10.19 -13.31
CA PRO A 407 5.46 11.63 -13.41
C PRO A 407 6.94 11.96 -13.19
N PRO A 408 7.35 13.20 -13.51
CA PRO A 408 8.65 13.70 -13.11
C PRO A 408 8.85 13.63 -11.59
N ALA A 409 10.02 13.18 -11.15
CA ALA A 409 10.37 13.04 -9.74
C ALA A 409 10.20 14.36 -8.95
N GLU A 410 10.39 15.49 -9.62
CA GLU A 410 10.15 16.83 -9.07
C GLU A 410 8.73 16.99 -8.54
N GLN A 411 7.73 16.49 -9.26
CA GLN A 411 6.32 16.59 -8.84
C GLN A 411 6.06 15.76 -7.59
N CYS A 412 6.64 14.55 -7.51
CA CYS A 412 6.53 13.70 -6.32
C CYS A 412 7.17 14.37 -5.11
N VAL A 413 8.41 14.89 -5.27
CA VAL A 413 9.13 15.58 -4.19
C VAL A 413 8.37 16.79 -3.71
N ASP A 414 7.88 17.64 -4.63
CA ASP A 414 7.14 18.86 -4.30
C ASP A 414 5.83 18.55 -3.55
N ALA A 415 5.11 17.52 -3.97
CA ALA A 415 3.88 17.08 -3.31
C ALA A 415 4.14 16.55 -1.89
N LEU A 416 5.14 15.69 -1.72
CA LEU A 416 5.49 15.13 -0.41
C LEU A 416 6.04 16.21 0.55
N ALA A 417 6.87 17.13 0.04
CA ALA A 417 7.37 18.28 0.80
C ALA A 417 6.22 19.18 1.27
N THR A 418 5.30 19.53 0.36
CA THR A 418 4.14 20.39 0.66
C THR A 418 3.20 19.74 1.67
N ALA A 419 3.08 18.41 1.66
CA ALA A 419 2.33 17.68 2.67
C ALA A 419 3.05 17.58 4.03
N GLY A 420 4.33 17.95 4.10
CA GLY A 420 5.13 17.90 5.33
C GLY A 420 5.80 16.54 5.61
N LEU A 421 5.94 15.68 4.58
CA LEU A 421 6.69 14.45 4.73
C LEU A 421 8.20 14.74 4.79
N PRO A 422 8.98 13.89 5.50
CA PRO A 422 10.44 13.98 5.45
C PRO A 422 10.94 13.74 4.02
N LEU A 423 12.04 14.41 3.67
CA LEU A 423 12.70 14.30 2.37
C LEU A 423 14.10 13.67 2.48
N ARG A 424 14.46 13.17 3.66
CA ARG A 424 15.69 12.43 3.94
C ARG A 424 15.35 11.24 4.84
N PHE A 425 16.03 10.15 4.65
CA PHE A 425 15.84 8.93 5.46
C PHE A 425 16.18 9.15 6.94
N GLU A 426 17.12 10.04 7.24
CA GLU A 426 17.51 10.43 8.60
C GLU A 426 16.44 11.27 9.32
N ASP A 427 15.55 11.93 8.58
CA ASP A 427 14.47 12.77 9.12
C ASP A 427 13.18 11.95 9.41
N LEU A 428 13.18 10.64 9.14
CA LEU A 428 12.07 9.76 9.51
C LEU A 428 11.90 9.68 11.03
N PRO A 429 10.67 9.42 11.55
CA PRO A 429 10.44 9.18 12.98
C PRO A 429 11.33 8.07 13.57
N GLN A 430 11.63 7.05 12.78
CA GLN A 430 12.67 6.06 13.03
C GLN A 430 13.80 6.30 12.02
N PRO A 431 14.83 7.09 12.37
CA PRO A 431 15.86 7.51 11.44
C PRO A 431 16.60 6.32 10.79
N ILE A 432 16.83 6.42 9.50
CA ILE A 432 17.55 5.41 8.72
C ILE A 432 18.81 6.07 8.14
N PRO A 433 20.02 5.61 8.47
CA PRO A 433 21.23 6.08 7.85
C PRO A 433 21.20 5.93 6.32
N GLU A 434 21.69 6.94 5.61
CA GLU A 434 21.66 6.94 4.13
C GLU A 434 22.35 5.72 3.52
N GLU A 435 23.45 5.23 4.13
CA GLU A 435 24.14 4.02 3.67
C GLU A 435 23.19 2.80 3.64
N GLN A 436 22.36 2.64 4.67
CA GLN A 436 21.35 1.57 4.71
C GLN A 436 20.24 1.77 3.67
N ALA A 437 19.82 3.02 3.45
CA ALA A 437 18.84 3.35 2.42
C ALA A 437 19.39 3.06 1.01
N ARG A 438 20.64 3.42 0.74
CA ARG A 438 21.35 3.11 -0.52
C ARG A 438 21.46 1.60 -0.74
N TRP A 439 21.84 0.86 0.30
CA TRP A 439 21.92 -0.59 0.23
C TRP A 439 20.55 -1.22 -0.07
N ALA A 440 19.48 -0.79 0.62
CA ALA A 440 18.13 -1.29 0.40
C ALA A 440 17.65 -0.97 -1.02
N PHE A 441 17.82 0.27 -1.49
CA PHE A 441 17.50 0.70 -2.84
C PHE A 441 18.23 -0.16 -3.89
N ALA A 442 19.54 -0.35 -3.78
CA ALA A 442 20.33 -1.07 -4.77
C ALA A 442 20.00 -2.58 -4.86
N ASN A 443 19.47 -3.19 -3.78
CA ASN A 443 19.26 -4.62 -3.67
C ASN A 443 17.79 -5.05 -3.57
N ALA A 444 16.83 -4.12 -3.51
CA ALA A 444 15.42 -4.42 -3.29
C ALA A 444 14.84 -5.39 -4.34
N HIS A 445 15.25 -5.27 -5.60
CA HIS A 445 14.81 -6.13 -6.69
C HIS A 445 15.15 -7.61 -6.49
N LEU A 446 16.10 -7.95 -5.62
CA LEU A 446 16.56 -9.32 -5.38
C LEU A 446 15.61 -10.13 -4.47
N MET A 447 14.64 -9.48 -3.79
CA MET A 447 13.85 -10.15 -2.76
C MET A 447 12.52 -10.75 -3.22
N ARG A 448 12.01 -10.42 -4.41
CA ARG A 448 10.65 -10.81 -4.87
C ARG A 448 10.61 -11.31 -6.30
N ASN A 449 9.52 -12.03 -6.59
CA ASN A 449 9.21 -12.54 -7.94
C ASN A 449 8.55 -11.50 -8.85
N ARG A 450 8.16 -10.32 -8.35
CA ARG A 450 7.55 -9.26 -9.14
C ARG A 450 8.64 -8.50 -9.89
N PHE A 451 8.41 -8.27 -11.19
CA PHE A 451 9.27 -7.44 -12.03
C PHE A 451 9.03 -5.95 -11.75
N SER A 452 10.07 -5.15 -11.77
CA SER A 452 10.06 -3.70 -11.58
C SER A 452 11.09 -3.00 -12.46
N SER A 453 11.06 -1.67 -12.49
CA SER A 453 12.08 -0.84 -13.12
C SER A 453 13.49 -1.13 -12.60
N ALA A 454 13.62 -1.50 -11.32
CA ALA A 454 14.90 -1.90 -10.75
C ALA A 454 15.50 -3.16 -11.39
N ASP A 455 14.65 -4.12 -11.78
CA ASP A 455 15.10 -5.30 -12.51
C ASP A 455 15.61 -4.92 -13.90
N LEU A 456 14.86 -4.06 -14.60
CA LEU A 456 15.27 -3.60 -15.93
C LEU A 456 16.59 -2.81 -15.87
N LEU A 457 16.73 -1.88 -14.92
CA LEU A 457 17.98 -1.15 -14.66
C LEU A 457 19.14 -2.09 -14.37
N ASN A 458 18.91 -3.13 -13.56
CA ASN A 458 19.93 -4.14 -13.27
C ASN A 458 20.32 -4.94 -14.51
N TYR A 459 19.36 -5.37 -15.33
CA TYR A 459 19.64 -6.13 -16.55
C TYR A 459 20.29 -5.27 -17.64
N LEU A 460 20.02 -3.97 -17.68
CA LEU A 460 20.74 -3.02 -18.53
C LEU A 460 22.17 -2.72 -18.04
N GLY A 461 22.56 -3.27 -16.88
CA GLY A 461 23.89 -3.05 -16.31
C GLY A 461 24.09 -1.66 -15.68
N TRP A 462 23.00 -0.95 -15.36
CA TRP A 462 23.06 0.41 -14.80
C TRP A 462 23.24 0.43 -13.29
N PHE A 463 22.93 -0.65 -12.56
CA PHE A 463 23.01 -0.71 -11.11
C PHE A 463 24.45 -0.91 -10.62
N ASP A 464 25.25 0.14 -10.77
CA ASP A 464 26.58 0.28 -10.14
C ASP A 464 26.57 1.38 -9.07
N ASP A 465 27.65 1.51 -8.33
CA ASP A 465 27.80 2.52 -7.27
C ASP A 465 27.65 3.94 -7.83
N ALA A 466 28.13 4.20 -9.06
CA ALA A 466 28.03 5.51 -9.69
C ALA A 466 26.59 5.90 -10.01
N PHE A 467 25.75 4.94 -10.44
CA PHE A 467 24.31 5.17 -10.65
C PHE A 467 23.59 5.45 -9.33
N VAL A 468 23.86 4.67 -8.29
CA VAL A 468 23.30 4.90 -6.96
C VAL A 468 23.68 6.27 -6.44
N ASP A 469 24.95 6.67 -6.60
CA ASP A 469 25.42 8.01 -6.23
C ASP A 469 24.68 9.12 -6.98
N ARG A 470 24.46 8.96 -8.29
CA ARG A 470 23.70 9.92 -9.10
C ARG A 470 22.25 10.07 -8.60
N VAL A 471 21.60 8.96 -8.31
CA VAL A 471 20.20 8.95 -7.81
C VAL A 471 20.11 9.69 -6.47
N PHE A 472 20.96 9.37 -5.51
CA PHE A 472 20.91 10.01 -4.19
C PHE A 472 21.39 11.47 -4.22
N THR A 473 22.36 11.82 -5.06
CA THR A 473 22.75 13.22 -5.31
C THR A 473 21.54 14.01 -5.82
N ARG A 474 20.84 13.48 -6.84
CA ARG A 474 19.64 14.14 -7.36
C ARG A 474 18.53 14.25 -6.33
N MET A 475 18.32 13.23 -5.50
CA MET A 475 17.37 13.27 -4.39
C MET A 475 17.68 14.44 -3.43
N HIS A 476 18.93 14.62 -3.05
CA HIS A 476 19.36 15.72 -2.16
C HIS A 476 19.18 17.10 -2.80
N GLU A 477 19.45 17.24 -4.12
CA GLU A 477 19.20 18.48 -4.85
C GLU A 477 17.71 18.85 -4.83
N LEU A 478 16.84 17.88 -5.13
CA LEU A 478 15.39 18.08 -5.15
C LEU A 478 14.85 18.40 -3.75
N ALA A 479 15.30 17.67 -2.74
CA ALA A 479 14.94 17.94 -1.35
C ALA A 479 15.36 19.34 -0.89
N SER A 480 16.56 19.77 -1.28
CA SER A 480 17.06 21.11 -0.94
C SER A 480 16.28 22.21 -1.65
N ARG A 481 15.94 22.01 -2.92
CA ARG A 481 15.08 22.93 -3.68
C ARG A 481 13.70 23.08 -3.03
N ALA A 482 13.03 21.96 -2.70
CA ALA A 482 11.70 21.98 -2.12
C ALA A 482 11.67 22.70 -0.75
N ARG A 483 12.69 22.49 0.09
CA ARG A 483 12.84 23.21 1.38
C ARG A 483 13.07 24.72 1.22
N SER A 484 13.62 25.15 0.09
CA SER A 484 13.89 26.58 -0.16
C SER A 484 12.68 27.33 -0.74
N ALA A 485 11.69 26.59 -1.23
CA ALA A 485 10.48 27.13 -1.84
C ALA A 485 9.30 27.27 -0.87
N GLY A 486 9.34 26.62 0.29
CA GLY A 486 8.35 26.69 1.37
C GLY A 486 8.88 27.51 2.54
#